data_194592eea97aa7644acb456e65931f93
#
_entry.id   194592eea97aa7644acb456e65931f93
#
_cell.length_a   1.000
_cell.length_b   1.000
_cell.length_c   1.000
_cell.angle_alpha   90.00
_cell.angle_beta   90.00
_cell.angle_gamma   90.00
#
_symmetry.space_group_name_H-M   'P 1'
#
loop_
_entity.id
_entity.type
_entity.pdbx_description
1 polymer ?
#
loop_
_entity_poly.entity_id
_entity_poly.type
_entity_poly.pdbx_seq_one_letter_code
_entity_poly.pdbx_strand_id
1 'polypeptide(L)'
;FEKGQVTNMGAVNVMTGVYTGRSPKDKFFVKDETSENTVWWTSEEYKNDNKPVDAKCWKAVKELATKELSNKRLFVVDAFCGANENSRLKLRFIMEVAWQAHFVTNMFIRPTAEELANFGEPDFVIMNASKAKVENYKELGLNSETAVVFNLTEKIQVILNTWYGGEMKKGMFSYMNYLLPLNGMASMHCSANTDKEGKSSAIFFGLSGTGKTTLSTDPKRLLIGDDEH
;
A
#
# COMPACT_ATOMS: atom_id res chain seq x y z
N PHE A 1 6.56 -21.13 5.81
CA PHE A 1 6.56 -19.96 4.90
C PHE A 1 7.07 -20.41 3.53
N GLU A 2 6.37 -20.04 2.46
CA GLU A 2 6.75 -20.41 1.11
C GLU A 2 8.11 -19.77 0.75
N LYS A 3 9.14 -20.61 0.53
CA LYS A 3 10.54 -20.21 0.33
C LYS A 3 11.09 -19.25 1.40
N GLY A 4 10.48 -19.26 2.59
CA GLY A 4 10.93 -18.51 3.75
C GLY A 4 11.53 -19.44 4.80
N GLN A 5 12.45 -18.94 5.59
CA GLN A 5 13.08 -19.65 6.70
C GLN A 5 13.01 -18.80 7.96
N VAL A 6 12.74 -19.43 9.08
CA VAL A 6 12.89 -18.79 10.40
C VAL A 6 14.32 -19.04 10.88
N THR A 7 15.02 -17.96 11.18
CA THR A 7 16.38 -18.05 11.74
C THR A 7 16.34 -18.47 13.20
N ASN A 8 17.47 -18.90 13.75
CA ASN A 8 17.62 -19.22 15.16
C ASN A 8 17.36 -18.00 16.10
N MET A 9 17.41 -16.79 15.58
CA MET A 9 17.08 -15.55 16.29
C MET A 9 15.61 -15.14 16.15
N GLY A 10 14.78 -15.96 15.52
CA GLY A 10 13.36 -15.67 15.30
C GLY A 10 13.03 -14.74 14.12
N ALA A 11 14.06 -14.26 13.39
CA ALA A 11 13.84 -13.47 12.20
C ALA A 11 13.34 -14.36 11.02
N VAL A 12 12.51 -13.78 10.16
CA VAL A 12 12.00 -14.49 8.98
C VAL A 12 12.77 -14.03 7.74
N ASN A 13 13.52 -14.97 7.15
CA ASN A 13 14.19 -14.76 5.87
C ASN A 13 13.25 -15.20 4.74
N VAL A 14 12.91 -14.30 3.83
CA VAL A 14 11.90 -14.53 2.79
C VAL A 14 12.41 -14.19 1.40
N MET A 15 11.82 -14.83 0.39
CA MET A 15 12.01 -14.50 -1.01
C MET A 15 11.05 -13.36 -1.39
N THR A 16 11.57 -12.31 -2.05
CA THR A 16 10.79 -11.17 -2.55
C THR A 16 10.63 -11.19 -4.08
N GLY A 17 11.00 -12.27 -4.74
CA GLY A 17 10.97 -12.40 -6.19
C GLY A 17 12.18 -11.73 -6.85
N VAL A 18 11.97 -11.14 -8.02
CA VAL A 18 13.01 -10.42 -8.77
C VAL A 18 13.32 -9.03 -8.20
N TYR A 19 12.45 -8.52 -7.34
CA TYR A 19 12.58 -7.20 -6.74
C TYR A 19 12.91 -7.29 -5.25
N THR A 20 13.93 -6.56 -4.82
CA THR A 20 14.30 -6.39 -3.40
C THR A 20 13.81 -5.07 -2.83
N GLY A 21 13.00 -4.33 -3.58
CA GLY A 21 12.39 -3.06 -3.23
C GLY A 21 11.15 -2.80 -4.07
N ARG A 22 10.53 -1.65 -3.88
CA ARG A 22 9.39 -1.21 -4.69
C ARG A 22 9.83 -0.90 -6.12
N SER A 23 8.88 -1.03 -7.07
CA SER A 23 9.07 -0.66 -8.46
C SER A 23 8.19 0.54 -8.86
N PRO A 24 8.60 1.80 -8.58
CA PRO A 24 7.81 2.99 -8.90
C PRO A 24 7.49 3.12 -10.39
N LYS A 25 8.35 2.60 -11.26
CA LYS A 25 8.15 2.63 -12.70
C LYS A 25 6.98 1.75 -13.17
N ASP A 26 6.60 0.75 -12.37
CA ASP A 26 5.51 -0.20 -12.65
C ASP A 26 4.22 0.14 -11.91
N LYS A 27 4.14 1.33 -11.28
CA LYS A 27 2.95 1.83 -10.62
C LYS A 27 2.10 2.69 -11.57
N PHE A 28 0.79 2.41 -11.61
CA PHE A 28 -0.18 3.05 -12.49
C PHE A 28 -1.52 3.26 -11.78
N PHE A 29 -2.28 4.24 -12.28
CA PHE A 29 -3.63 4.52 -11.82
C PHE A 29 -4.61 4.50 -12.99
N VAL A 30 -5.79 3.91 -12.79
CA VAL A 30 -6.84 3.95 -13.81
C VAL A 30 -7.34 5.38 -13.95
N LYS A 31 -7.32 5.89 -15.19
CA LYS A 31 -7.89 7.19 -15.49
C LYS A 31 -9.32 6.99 -15.96
N ASP A 32 -10.27 7.42 -15.15
CA ASP A 32 -11.71 7.36 -15.38
C ASP A 32 -12.38 8.68 -15.01
N GLU A 33 -13.70 8.77 -15.11
CA GLU A 33 -14.46 9.98 -14.83
C GLU A 33 -14.23 10.54 -13.42
N THR A 34 -14.05 9.66 -12.43
CA THR A 34 -13.80 10.06 -11.02
C THR A 34 -12.38 10.57 -10.83
N SER A 35 -11.39 9.84 -11.35
CA SER A 35 -9.97 10.12 -11.14
C SER A 35 -9.44 11.22 -12.04
N GLU A 36 -10.07 11.47 -13.19
CA GLU A 36 -9.59 12.43 -14.19
C GLU A 36 -9.33 13.82 -13.62
N ASN A 37 -10.23 14.31 -12.77
CA ASN A 37 -10.19 15.66 -12.20
C ASN A 37 -9.68 15.69 -10.75
N THR A 38 -9.36 14.55 -10.15
CA THR A 38 -8.95 14.46 -8.73
C THR A 38 -7.51 13.99 -8.54
N VAL A 39 -6.89 13.41 -9.57
CA VAL A 39 -5.49 13.00 -9.56
C VAL A 39 -4.63 14.02 -10.29
N TRP A 40 -3.50 14.36 -9.71
CA TRP A 40 -2.47 15.16 -10.38
C TRP A 40 -1.69 14.27 -11.35
N TRP A 41 -2.17 14.18 -12.57
CA TRP A 41 -1.59 13.32 -13.60
C TRP A 41 -0.20 13.81 -14.06
N THR A 42 0.67 12.87 -14.41
CA THR A 42 1.92 13.20 -15.07
C THR A 42 1.66 13.84 -16.43
N SER A 43 2.44 14.86 -16.76
CA SER A 43 2.41 15.57 -18.04
C SER A 43 3.83 15.91 -18.50
N GLU A 44 3.96 16.49 -19.70
CA GLU A 44 5.26 16.97 -20.17
C GLU A 44 5.78 18.13 -19.30
N GLU A 45 4.88 19.01 -18.84
CA GLU A 45 5.17 20.16 -18.01
C GLU A 45 5.43 19.78 -16.55
N TYR A 46 4.65 18.82 -16.00
CA TYR A 46 4.73 18.39 -14.61
C TYR A 46 4.94 16.89 -14.51
N LYS A 47 6.20 16.46 -14.60
CA LYS A 47 6.56 15.04 -14.47
C LYS A 47 6.40 14.55 -13.04
N ASN A 48 5.65 13.48 -12.87
CA ASN A 48 5.48 12.77 -11.62
C ASN A 48 5.21 11.26 -11.88
N ASP A 49 5.00 10.48 -10.83
CA ASP A 49 4.79 9.03 -10.94
C ASP A 49 3.30 8.63 -11.02
N ASN A 50 2.35 9.57 -11.18
CA ASN A 50 0.94 9.27 -11.36
C ASN A 50 0.64 8.99 -12.83
N LYS A 51 1.07 7.84 -13.30
CA LYS A 51 0.92 7.40 -14.69
C LYS A 51 -0.46 6.81 -14.91
N PRO A 52 -1.20 7.28 -15.94
CA PRO A 52 -2.52 6.74 -16.25
C PRO A 52 -2.45 5.41 -16.99
N VAL A 53 -3.45 4.56 -16.76
CA VAL A 53 -3.85 3.46 -17.63
C VAL A 53 -5.33 3.53 -17.91
N ASP A 54 -5.75 2.90 -19.02
CA ASP A 54 -7.15 2.87 -19.45
C ASP A 54 -7.93 1.69 -18.83
N ALA A 55 -9.24 1.68 -19.07
CA ALA A 55 -10.14 0.62 -18.64
C ALA A 55 -9.81 -0.76 -19.26
N LYS A 56 -9.22 -0.79 -20.46
CA LYS A 56 -8.79 -2.04 -21.10
C LYS A 56 -7.62 -2.68 -20.33
N CYS A 57 -6.61 -1.88 -19.98
CA CYS A 57 -5.50 -2.33 -19.15
C CYS A 57 -6.00 -2.80 -17.78
N TRP A 58 -6.85 -2.01 -17.13
CA TRP A 58 -7.44 -2.39 -15.85
C TRP A 58 -8.16 -3.73 -15.88
N LYS A 59 -9.03 -3.93 -16.85
CA LYS A 59 -9.76 -5.19 -17.05
C LYS A 59 -8.78 -6.36 -17.17
N ALA A 60 -7.76 -6.23 -18.02
CA ALA A 60 -6.77 -7.29 -18.26
C ALA A 60 -5.98 -7.65 -17.00
N VAL A 61 -5.46 -6.67 -16.24
CA VAL A 61 -4.68 -6.94 -15.02
C VAL A 61 -5.55 -7.48 -13.89
N LYS A 62 -6.79 -7.01 -13.76
CA LYS A 62 -7.75 -7.52 -12.77
C LYS A 62 -8.16 -8.97 -13.07
N GLU A 63 -8.45 -9.29 -14.33
CA GLU A 63 -8.76 -10.66 -14.76
C GLU A 63 -7.58 -11.61 -14.53
N LEU A 64 -6.36 -11.16 -14.85
CA LEU A 64 -5.14 -11.94 -14.61
C LEU A 64 -4.94 -12.21 -13.12
N ALA A 65 -5.08 -11.19 -12.26
CA ALA A 65 -5.00 -11.36 -10.81
C ALA A 65 -6.08 -12.30 -10.28
N THR A 66 -7.32 -12.15 -10.74
CA THR A 66 -8.43 -13.00 -10.36
C THR A 66 -8.19 -14.46 -10.75
N LYS A 67 -7.72 -14.69 -11.98
CA LYS A 67 -7.37 -16.03 -12.47
C LYS A 67 -6.26 -16.66 -11.62
N GLU A 68 -5.19 -15.90 -11.34
CA GLU A 68 -4.05 -16.38 -10.55
C GLU A 68 -4.47 -16.73 -9.12
N LEU A 69 -5.30 -15.90 -8.49
CA LEU A 69 -5.76 -16.10 -7.12
C LEU A 69 -6.89 -17.12 -6.99
N SER A 70 -7.49 -17.57 -8.09
CA SER A 70 -8.60 -18.54 -8.06
C SER A 70 -8.11 -19.98 -7.86
N ASN A 71 -8.98 -20.80 -7.23
CA ASN A 71 -8.80 -22.25 -7.07
C ASN A 71 -7.48 -22.67 -6.37
N LYS A 72 -6.97 -21.84 -5.47
CA LYS A 72 -5.79 -22.13 -4.65
C LYS A 72 -5.98 -21.68 -3.21
N ARG A 73 -5.06 -22.10 -2.34
CA ARG A 73 -4.98 -21.60 -0.98
C ARG A 73 -4.58 -20.13 -0.99
N LEU A 74 -5.35 -19.31 -0.32
CA LEU A 74 -5.10 -17.88 -0.14
C LEU A 74 -4.90 -17.53 1.33
N PHE A 75 -4.21 -16.43 1.56
CA PHE A 75 -4.06 -15.78 2.85
C PHE A 75 -4.83 -14.45 2.77
N VAL A 76 -5.93 -14.37 3.52
CA VAL A 76 -6.76 -13.16 3.57
C VAL A 76 -6.56 -12.52 4.93
N VAL A 77 -6.25 -11.24 4.94
CA VAL A 77 -6.06 -10.44 6.16
C VAL A 77 -6.92 -9.19 6.08
N ASP A 78 -7.78 -9.02 7.07
CA ASP A 78 -8.52 -7.78 7.29
C ASP A 78 -7.75 -6.93 8.32
N ALA A 79 -7.59 -5.64 8.02
CA ALA A 79 -6.82 -4.72 8.84
C ALA A 79 -7.33 -3.29 8.68
N PHE A 80 -6.90 -2.37 9.56
CA PHE A 80 -7.20 -0.95 9.44
C PHE A 80 -5.97 -0.16 8.98
N CYS A 81 -6.22 0.89 8.18
CA CYS A 81 -5.25 1.91 7.81
C CYS A 81 -5.68 3.27 8.35
N GLY A 82 -4.83 3.88 9.16
CA GLY A 82 -5.12 5.13 9.88
C GLY A 82 -5.49 4.89 11.35
N ALA A 83 -4.88 5.67 12.23
CA ALA A 83 -5.10 5.57 13.67
C ALA A 83 -6.40 6.24 14.13
N ASN A 84 -6.82 7.31 13.44
CA ASN A 84 -8.05 8.03 13.77
C ASN A 84 -9.28 7.26 13.25
N GLU A 85 -10.16 6.85 14.15
CA GLU A 85 -11.35 6.06 13.84
C GLU A 85 -12.31 6.73 12.84
N ASN A 86 -12.34 8.06 12.79
CA ASN A 86 -13.21 8.81 11.88
C ASN A 86 -12.67 8.85 10.43
N SER A 87 -11.41 8.52 10.21
CA SER A 87 -10.76 8.59 8.88
C SER A 87 -10.04 7.30 8.49
N ARG A 88 -10.01 6.30 9.38
CA ARG A 88 -9.39 5.01 9.06
C ARG A 88 -10.21 4.22 8.05
N LEU A 89 -9.51 3.44 7.25
CA LEU A 89 -10.09 2.55 6.25
C LEU A 89 -10.03 1.10 6.70
N LYS A 90 -11.07 0.34 6.37
CA LYS A 90 -11.11 -1.11 6.44
C LYS A 90 -10.47 -1.67 5.16
N LEU A 91 -9.39 -2.41 5.32
CA LEU A 91 -8.64 -3.00 4.21
C LEU A 91 -8.78 -4.51 4.20
N ARG A 92 -8.91 -5.10 3.01
CA ARG A 92 -8.81 -6.54 2.81
C ARG A 92 -7.67 -6.87 1.88
N PHE A 93 -6.71 -7.63 2.38
CA PHE A 93 -5.58 -8.12 1.61
C PHE A 93 -5.83 -9.56 1.21
N ILE A 94 -5.72 -9.85 -0.09
CA ILE A 94 -5.87 -11.19 -0.66
C ILE A 94 -4.52 -11.55 -1.28
N MET A 95 -3.85 -12.56 -0.72
CA MET A 95 -2.47 -12.93 -1.07
C MET A 95 -2.33 -14.42 -1.25
N GLU A 96 -1.41 -14.83 -2.11
CA GLU A 96 -1.06 -16.23 -2.34
C GLU A 96 0.23 -16.68 -1.62
N VAL A 97 0.94 -15.74 -0.97
CA VAL A 97 2.23 -15.97 -0.30
C VAL A 97 2.09 -15.74 1.21
N ALA A 98 2.34 -16.77 2.00
CA ALA A 98 2.08 -16.75 3.46
C ALA A 98 2.83 -15.64 4.22
N TRP A 99 4.10 -15.39 3.91
CA TRP A 99 4.86 -14.38 4.64
C TRP A 99 4.36 -12.95 4.40
N GLN A 100 3.68 -12.71 3.26
CA GLN A 100 3.06 -11.40 2.99
C GLN A 100 1.92 -11.11 3.96
N ALA A 101 1.16 -12.14 4.37
CA ALA A 101 0.14 -11.98 5.41
C ALA A 101 0.78 -11.60 6.76
N HIS A 102 1.90 -12.23 7.12
CA HIS A 102 2.65 -11.86 8.30
C HIS A 102 3.19 -10.41 8.21
N PHE A 103 3.70 -9.99 7.04
CA PHE A 103 4.12 -8.62 6.80
C PHE A 103 2.96 -7.63 7.01
N VAL A 104 1.80 -7.88 6.42
CA VAL A 104 0.61 -7.03 6.55
C VAL A 104 0.18 -6.89 8.01
N THR A 105 0.14 -7.97 8.77
CA THR A 105 -0.23 -7.93 10.20
C THR A 105 0.74 -7.15 11.08
N ASN A 106 1.95 -6.87 10.60
CA ASN A 106 2.93 -6.02 11.29
C ASN A 106 2.94 -4.56 10.80
N MET A 107 2.40 -4.31 9.58
CA MET A 107 2.43 -2.98 8.97
C MET A 107 1.12 -2.20 9.14
N PHE A 108 0.01 -2.89 9.42
CA PHE A 108 -1.33 -2.29 9.55
C PHE A 108 -1.92 -2.53 10.94
N ILE A 109 -2.91 -1.75 11.31
CA ILE A 109 -3.59 -1.88 12.60
C ILE A 109 -4.43 -3.15 12.58
N ARG A 110 -4.18 -4.04 13.55
CA ARG A 110 -4.91 -5.31 13.69
C ARG A 110 -6.26 -5.04 14.33
N PRO A 111 -7.36 -5.52 13.74
CA PRO A 111 -8.65 -5.50 14.40
C PRO A 111 -8.63 -6.35 15.68
N THR A 112 -9.38 -5.96 16.68
CA THR A 112 -9.74 -6.83 17.81
C THR A 112 -10.62 -7.98 17.33
N ALA A 113 -10.82 -9.00 18.15
CA ALA A 113 -11.70 -10.11 17.78
C ALA A 113 -13.15 -9.66 17.54
N GLU A 114 -13.62 -8.65 18.30
CA GLU A 114 -14.95 -8.07 18.14
C GLU A 114 -15.06 -7.24 16.84
N GLU A 115 -14.06 -6.38 16.54
CA GLU A 115 -14.00 -5.61 15.30
C GLU A 115 -13.93 -6.54 14.09
N LEU A 116 -13.18 -7.65 14.18
CA LEU A 116 -13.08 -8.62 13.10
C LEU A 116 -14.40 -9.36 12.86
N ALA A 117 -15.11 -9.73 13.92
CA ALA A 117 -16.43 -10.36 13.82
C ALA A 117 -17.47 -9.44 13.15
N ASN A 118 -17.31 -8.12 13.29
CA ASN A 118 -18.20 -7.09 12.75
C ASN A 118 -17.55 -6.30 11.59
N PHE A 119 -16.50 -6.83 10.96
CA PHE A 119 -15.70 -6.09 9.99
C PHE A 119 -16.52 -5.65 8.77
N GLY A 120 -17.38 -6.54 8.27
CA GLY A 120 -18.25 -6.27 7.12
C GLY A 120 -17.46 -6.09 5.81
N GLU A 121 -17.99 -5.26 4.91
CA GLU A 121 -17.32 -4.98 3.65
C GLU A 121 -16.10 -4.05 3.85
N PRO A 122 -14.97 -4.34 3.18
CA PRO A 122 -13.80 -3.48 3.22
C PRO A 122 -14.03 -2.19 2.40
N ASP A 123 -13.37 -1.11 2.84
CA ASP A 123 -13.34 0.15 2.08
C ASP A 123 -12.39 0.09 0.89
N PHE A 124 -11.38 -0.78 0.95
CA PHE A 124 -10.40 -0.98 -0.11
C PHE A 124 -9.88 -2.42 -0.11
N VAL A 125 -9.68 -2.99 -1.31
CA VAL A 125 -9.18 -4.36 -1.49
C VAL A 125 -7.82 -4.36 -2.18
N ILE A 126 -6.89 -5.15 -1.66
CA ILE A 126 -5.57 -5.37 -2.25
C ILE A 126 -5.47 -6.81 -2.73
N MET A 127 -5.36 -7.00 -4.04
CA MET A 127 -5.17 -8.30 -4.68
C MET A 127 -3.68 -8.46 -5.04
N ASN A 128 -2.95 -9.26 -4.28
CA ASN A 128 -1.54 -9.51 -4.52
C ASN A 128 -1.32 -10.88 -5.16
N ALA A 129 -1.32 -10.91 -6.49
CA ALA A 129 -1.05 -12.06 -7.33
C ALA A 129 0.44 -12.08 -7.73
N SER A 130 1.30 -12.31 -6.75
CA SER A 130 2.75 -12.16 -6.85
C SER A 130 3.40 -13.02 -7.93
N LYS A 131 2.77 -14.14 -8.29
CA LYS A 131 3.32 -15.14 -9.24
C LYS A 131 2.89 -14.88 -10.69
N ALA A 132 1.83 -14.09 -10.90
CA ALA A 132 1.34 -13.77 -12.23
C ALA A 132 2.22 -12.73 -12.92
N LYS A 133 2.47 -12.92 -14.21
CA LYS A 133 3.23 -12.00 -15.06
C LYS A 133 2.35 -11.42 -16.16
N VAL A 134 2.51 -10.15 -16.46
CA VAL A 134 1.81 -9.48 -17.57
C VAL A 134 2.65 -9.66 -18.84
N GLU A 135 2.50 -10.78 -19.54
CA GLU A 135 3.31 -11.10 -20.73
C GLU A 135 3.13 -10.08 -21.86
N ASN A 136 1.91 -9.59 -22.04
CA ASN A 136 1.55 -8.60 -23.06
C ASN A 136 1.60 -7.14 -22.56
N TYR A 137 2.48 -6.84 -21.60
CA TYR A 137 2.56 -5.54 -20.95
C TYR A 137 2.70 -4.36 -21.92
N LYS A 138 3.43 -4.53 -23.03
CA LYS A 138 3.62 -3.47 -24.04
C LYS A 138 2.32 -3.06 -24.71
N GLU A 139 1.44 -4.03 -25.01
CA GLU A 139 0.13 -3.80 -25.63
C GLU A 139 -0.85 -3.10 -24.66
N LEU A 140 -0.61 -3.25 -23.35
CA LEU A 140 -1.37 -2.61 -22.28
C LEU A 140 -0.80 -1.27 -21.83
N GLY A 141 0.30 -0.80 -22.44
CA GLY A 141 0.95 0.46 -22.07
C GLY A 141 1.70 0.40 -20.73
N LEU A 142 2.00 -0.79 -20.24
CA LEU A 142 2.76 -0.99 -19.00
C LEU A 142 4.27 -0.98 -19.25
N ASN A 143 5.06 -0.74 -18.20
CA ASN A 143 6.50 -0.60 -18.28
C ASN A 143 7.24 -1.96 -18.37
N SER A 144 6.71 -2.98 -17.71
CA SER A 144 7.31 -4.32 -17.66
C SER A 144 6.24 -5.40 -17.40
N GLU A 145 6.66 -6.67 -17.28
CA GLU A 145 5.79 -7.78 -16.86
C GLU A 145 5.26 -7.63 -15.43
N THR A 146 5.79 -6.67 -14.65
CA THR A 146 5.34 -6.32 -13.32
C THR A 146 4.35 -5.16 -13.39
N ALA A 147 3.29 -5.22 -12.61
CA ALA A 147 2.31 -4.15 -12.55
C ALA A 147 1.76 -3.96 -11.13
N VAL A 148 1.67 -2.71 -10.73
CA VAL A 148 0.98 -2.25 -9.52
C VAL A 148 -0.05 -1.22 -9.96
N VAL A 149 -1.30 -1.64 -10.09
CA VAL A 149 -2.36 -0.82 -10.70
C VAL A 149 -3.44 -0.55 -9.68
N PHE A 150 -3.82 0.73 -9.57
CA PHE A 150 -4.89 1.20 -8.69
C PHE A 150 -6.11 1.59 -9.51
N ASN A 151 -7.28 1.09 -9.14
CA ASN A 151 -8.55 1.65 -9.53
C ASN A 151 -9.17 2.35 -8.31
N LEU A 152 -9.16 3.69 -8.34
CA LEU A 152 -9.63 4.52 -7.22
C LEU A 152 -11.16 4.49 -7.09
N THR A 153 -11.87 4.29 -8.19
CA THR A 153 -13.33 4.20 -8.24
C THR A 153 -13.83 2.85 -7.73
N GLU A 154 -13.21 1.75 -8.19
CA GLU A 154 -13.52 0.40 -7.69
C GLU A 154 -12.90 0.12 -6.32
N LYS A 155 -11.97 0.99 -5.85
CA LYS A 155 -11.25 0.84 -4.58
C LYS A 155 -10.48 -0.47 -4.49
N ILE A 156 -9.72 -0.76 -5.54
CA ILE A 156 -8.92 -1.99 -5.66
C ILE A 156 -7.49 -1.64 -6.10
N GLN A 157 -6.51 -2.26 -5.45
CA GLN A 157 -5.13 -2.35 -5.92
C GLN A 157 -4.85 -3.77 -6.39
N VAL A 158 -4.27 -3.90 -7.59
CA VAL A 158 -3.77 -5.16 -8.14
C VAL A 158 -2.24 -5.10 -8.17
N ILE A 159 -1.57 -6.12 -7.64
CA ILE A 159 -0.12 -6.28 -7.63
C ILE A 159 0.23 -7.58 -8.34
N LEU A 160 1.06 -7.51 -9.38
CA LEU A 160 1.47 -8.62 -10.24
C LEU A 160 2.99 -8.71 -10.33
N ASN A 161 3.53 -9.92 -10.31
CA ASN A 161 4.94 -10.27 -10.55
C ASN A 161 5.96 -9.61 -9.60
N THR A 162 5.54 -9.23 -8.40
CA THR A 162 6.45 -8.85 -7.32
C THR A 162 5.99 -9.44 -6.00
N TRP A 163 6.94 -9.96 -5.23
CA TRP A 163 6.66 -10.51 -3.90
C TRP A 163 6.97 -9.49 -2.80
N TYR A 164 7.55 -8.36 -3.16
CA TYR A 164 7.96 -7.33 -2.21
C TYR A 164 6.75 -6.73 -1.48
N GLY A 165 6.68 -6.96 -0.17
CA GLY A 165 5.53 -6.56 0.66
C GLY A 165 5.29 -5.04 0.74
N GLY A 166 6.35 -4.25 0.54
CA GLY A 166 6.27 -2.79 0.57
C GLY A 166 5.34 -2.17 -0.48
N GLU A 167 4.99 -2.90 -1.56
CA GLU A 167 4.01 -2.42 -2.53
C GLU A 167 2.60 -2.32 -1.91
N MET A 168 2.25 -3.22 -1.00
CA MET A 168 0.98 -3.16 -0.27
C MET A 168 0.96 -1.98 0.72
N LYS A 169 2.03 -1.82 1.52
CA LYS A 169 2.13 -0.72 2.50
C LYS A 169 2.10 0.65 1.82
N LYS A 170 3.03 0.89 0.91
CA LYS A 170 3.16 2.18 0.22
C LYS A 170 2.02 2.42 -0.78
N GLY A 171 1.37 1.36 -1.24
CA GLY A 171 0.14 1.46 -2.00
C GLY A 171 -0.97 2.12 -1.21
N MET A 172 -1.18 1.68 0.02
CA MET A 172 -2.19 2.28 0.89
C MET A 172 -1.81 3.69 1.32
N PHE A 173 -0.54 3.98 1.55
CA PHE A 173 -0.09 5.35 1.75
C PHE A 173 -0.40 6.24 0.52
N SER A 174 -0.16 5.76 -0.69
CA SER A 174 -0.54 6.49 -1.92
C SER A 174 -2.05 6.75 -1.99
N TYR A 175 -2.88 5.77 -1.62
CA TYR A 175 -4.32 5.93 -1.58
C TYR A 175 -4.78 6.92 -0.50
N MET A 176 -4.19 6.88 0.69
CA MET A 176 -4.48 7.85 1.76
C MET A 176 -4.05 9.27 1.36
N ASN A 177 -2.90 9.43 0.70
CA ASN A 177 -2.45 10.72 0.13
C ASN A 177 -3.40 11.27 -0.95
N TYR A 178 -4.16 10.42 -1.61
CA TYR A 178 -5.22 10.82 -2.52
C TYR A 178 -6.50 11.17 -1.77
N LEU A 179 -6.95 10.30 -0.86
CA LEU A 179 -8.26 10.38 -0.22
C LEU A 179 -8.33 11.48 0.84
N LEU A 180 -7.33 11.58 1.73
CA LEU A 180 -7.39 12.50 2.87
C LEU A 180 -7.46 13.98 2.45
N PRO A 181 -6.68 14.47 1.46
CA PRO A 181 -6.81 15.85 0.98
C PRO A 181 -8.17 16.16 0.38
N LEU A 182 -8.81 15.20 -0.29
CA LEU A 182 -10.18 15.38 -0.81
C LEU A 182 -11.21 15.55 0.33
N ASN A 183 -10.89 15.07 1.52
CA ASN A 183 -11.69 15.23 2.74
C ASN A 183 -11.19 16.36 3.65
N GLY A 184 -10.33 17.24 3.15
CA GLY A 184 -9.82 18.40 3.90
C GLY A 184 -8.78 18.06 4.98
N MET A 185 -8.17 16.88 4.92
CA MET A 185 -7.11 16.43 5.84
C MET A 185 -5.76 16.37 5.15
N ALA A 186 -4.71 16.86 5.80
CA ALA A 186 -3.36 16.71 5.29
C ALA A 186 -2.86 15.27 5.50
N SER A 187 -2.16 14.73 4.49
CA SER A 187 -1.45 13.46 4.59
C SER A 187 0.01 13.67 4.23
N MET A 188 0.92 13.08 5.01
CA MET A 188 2.34 13.40 4.92
C MET A 188 3.24 12.21 5.21
N HIS A 189 4.35 12.16 4.48
CA HIS A 189 5.47 11.27 4.80
C HIS A 189 6.41 12.01 5.75
N CYS A 190 6.18 11.88 7.05
CA CYS A 190 6.89 12.61 8.10
C CYS A 190 6.98 11.78 9.39
N SER A 191 7.80 12.23 10.32
CA SER A 191 7.71 11.83 11.73
C SER A 191 6.96 12.89 12.51
N ALA A 192 6.26 12.50 13.58
CA ALA A 192 5.55 13.41 14.45
C ALA A 192 5.68 13.01 15.93
N ASN A 193 5.77 14.01 16.79
CA ASN A 193 5.73 13.84 18.23
C ASN A 193 4.91 14.97 18.89
N THR A 194 4.59 14.78 20.18
CA THR A 194 3.88 15.79 20.97
C THR A 194 4.52 15.96 22.34
N ASP A 195 4.25 17.07 23.02
CA ASP A 195 4.61 17.21 24.43
C ASP A 195 3.85 16.18 25.30
N LYS A 196 4.22 16.07 26.59
CA LYS A 196 3.62 15.10 27.51
C LYS A 196 2.15 15.37 27.80
N GLU A 197 1.70 16.59 27.60
CA GLU A 197 0.32 17.05 27.79
C GLU A 197 -0.52 16.91 26.51
N GLY A 198 0.07 16.55 25.36
CA GLY A 198 -0.60 16.42 24.06
C GLY A 198 -1.04 17.75 23.44
N LYS A 199 -0.47 18.87 23.88
CA LYS A 199 -0.89 20.23 23.47
C LYS A 199 -0.04 20.83 22.35
N SER A 200 1.19 20.37 22.20
CA SER A 200 2.16 20.92 21.25
C SER A 200 2.76 19.81 20.42
N SER A 201 2.29 19.63 19.19
CA SER A 201 2.82 18.64 18.25
C SER A 201 3.89 19.25 17.35
N ALA A 202 4.91 18.47 17.05
CA ALA A 202 5.95 18.80 16.08
C ALA A 202 5.96 17.76 14.96
N ILE A 203 6.14 18.25 13.73
CA ILE A 203 6.20 17.45 12.51
C ILE A 203 7.59 17.60 11.89
N PHE A 204 8.23 16.48 11.55
CA PHE A 204 9.58 16.43 11.03
C PHE A 204 9.56 15.94 9.58
N PHE A 205 9.86 16.86 8.66
CA PHE A 205 10.00 16.56 7.24
C PHE A 205 11.48 16.40 6.86
N GLY A 206 11.72 15.67 5.79
CA GLY A 206 13.04 15.53 5.20
C GLY A 206 13.17 14.28 4.36
N LEU A 207 14.23 14.20 3.57
CA LEU A 207 14.55 13.02 2.77
C LEU A 207 14.94 11.83 3.67
N SER A 208 15.01 10.63 3.07
CA SER A 208 15.50 9.44 3.78
C SER A 208 16.90 9.68 4.33
N GLY A 209 17.15 9.25 5.58
CA GLY A 209 18.45 9.39 6.23
C GLY A 209 18.76 10.76 6.82
N THR A 210 17.84 11.74 6.79
CA THR A 210 18.06 13.08 7.35
C THR A 210 17.88 13.19 8.87
N GLY A 211 17.53 12.09 9.53
CA GLY A 211 17.38 12.04 10.98
C GLY A 211 15.99 12.32 11.53
N LYS A 212 14.93 12.29 10.69
CA LYS A 212 13.54 12.49 11.14
C LYS A 212 13.17 11.62 12.33
N THR A 213 13.34 10.30 12.20
CA THR A 213 13.06 9.33 13.27
C THR A 213 13.87 9.61 14.52
N THR A 214 15.17 9.91 14.36
CA THR A 214 16.05 10.22 15.49
C THR A 214 15.60 11.45 16.27
N LEU A 215 15.18 12.50 15.59
CA LEU A 215 14.70 13.74 16.21
C LEU A 215 13.32 13.58 16.85
N SER A 216 12.43 12.81 16.22
CA SER A 216 11.06 12.63 16.73
C SER A 216 10.98 11.70 17.93
N THR A 217 11.99 10.84 18.16
CA THR A 217 12.05 9.89 19.27
C THR A 217 12.73 10.45 20.54
N ASP A 218 12.77 11.78 20.71
CA ASP A 218 13.26 12.42 21.94
C ASP A 218 12.47 11.91 23.16
N PRO A 219 13.13 11.34 24.20
CA PRO A 219 12.46 10.78 25.37
C PRO A 219 11.71 11.82 26.23
N LYS A 220 11.92 13.11 25.98
CA LYS A 220 11.18 14.20 26.63
C LYS A 220 9.81 14.43 26.00
N ARG A 221 9.52 13.83 24.85
CA ARG A 221 8.27 13.97 24.09
C ARG A 221 7.64 12.59 23.85
N LEU A 222 6.37 12.58 23.48
CA LEU A 222 5.64 11.35 23.13
C LEU A 222 5.63 11.18 21.60
N LEU A 223 6.16 10.06 21.13
CA LEU A 223 6.12 9.73 19.70
C LEU A 223 4.67 9.48 19.26
N ILE A 224 4.25 10.15 18.20
CA ILE A 224 2.97 9.89 17.53
C ILE A 224 3.21 8.81 16.45
N GLY A 225 4.20 9.01 15.61
CA GLY A 225 4.62 8.06 14.60
C GLY A 225 5.87 8.56 13.86
N ASP A 226 6.51 7.70 13.06
CA ASP A 226 7.82 8.01 12.48
C ASP A 226 7.91 7.90 10.96
N ASP A 227 6.81 7.55 10.26
CA ASP A 227 6.87 7.32 8.81
C ASP A 227 5.72 8.02 8.04
N GLU A 228 4.47 7.71 8.32
CA GLU A 228 3.31 8.15 7.51
C GLU A 228 2.17 8.64 8.41
N HIS A 229 1.66 9.86 8.13
CA HIS A 229 0.60 10.54 8.86
C HIS A 229 -0.44 11.16 7.93
#